data_409be1d4f383e8b41431969a387f3d13
#
_entry.id   409be1d4f383e8b41431969a387f3d13
#
_cell.length_a   1.000
_cell.length_b   1.000
_cell.length_c   1.000
_cell.angle_alpha   90.00
_cell.angle_beta   90.00
_cell.angle_gamma   90.00
#
_symmetry.space_group_name_H-M   'P 1'
#
loop_
_entity.id
_entity.type
_entity.pdbx_description
1 polymer ?
#
loop_
_entity_poly.entity_id
_entity_poly.type
_entity_poly.pdbx_seq_one_letter_code
_entity_poly.pdbx_strand_id
1 'polypeptide(L)' 'MKINLWYCQHMNQWRWTLCDDDRPIIKMESGQRPDLRDAMNDVANTVEYLIDTKLIV' A
#
# COMPACT_ATOMS: atom_id res chain seq x y z
N MET A 1 -2.03 8.66 -6.88
CA MET A 1 -1.65 7.50 -6.03
C MET A 1 -0.82 6.53 -6.84
N LYS A 2 0.28 6.09 -6.29
CA LYS A 2 1.19 5.17 -6.95
C LYS A 2 1.41 3.94 -6.09
N ILE A 3 1.22 2.76 -6.66
CA ILE A 3 1.30 1.50 -5.95
C ILE A 3 2.31 0.59 -6.64
N ASN A 4 3.21 -0.01 -5.86
CA ASN A 4 4.15 -1.00 -6.34
C ASN A 4 4.00 -2.26 -5.52
N LEU A 5 4.06 -3.42 -6.19
CA LEU A 5 3.97 -4.71 -5.53
C LEU A 5 4.95 -5.66 -6.23
N TRP A 6 5.83 -6.31 -5.46
CA TRP A 6 6.82 -7.21 -6.05
C TRP A 6 7.19 -8.30 -5.04
N TYR A 7 7.79 -9.38 -5.56
CA TYR A 7 8.29 -10.46 -4.72
C TYR A 7 9.76 -10.24 -4.40
N CYS A 8 10.09 -10.27 -3.12
CA CYS A 8 11.46 -10.11 -2.65
C CYS A 8 12.07 -11.48 -2.35
N GLN A 9 13.02 -11.92 -3.20
CA GLN A 9 13.63 -13.24 -3.05
C GLN A 9 14.47 -13.36 -1.78
N HIS A 10 15.12 -12.28 -1.38
CA HIS A 10 15.94 -12.30 -0.17
C HIS A 10 15.13 -12.59 1.09
N MET A 11 13.91 -12.09 1.13
CA MET A 11 13.04 -12.20 2.30
C MET A 11 11.98 -13.29 2.14
N ASN A 12 11.87 -13.86 0.93
CA ASN A 12 10.80 -14.81 0.59
C ASN A 12 9.42 -14.25 0.92
N GLN A 13 9.23 -12.97 0.60
CA GLN A 13 7.99 -12.27 0.90
C GLN A 13 7.61 -11.34 -0.22
N TRP A 14 6.31 -11.09 -0.34
CA TRP A 14 5.77 -10.07 -1.20
C TRP A 14 5.85 -8.74 -0.48
N ARG A 15 6.42 -7.75 -1.15
CA ARG A 15 6.55 -6.40 -0.61
C ARG A 15 5.74 -5.43 -1.44
N TRP A 16 5.22 -4.40 -0.78
CA TRP A 16 4.45 -3.39 -1.47
C TRP A 16 4.77 -2.01 -0.90
N THR A 17 4.63 -1.01 -1.76
CA THR A 17 4.72 0.38 -1.35
C THR A 17 3.57 1.15 -1.99
N LEU A 18 3.09 2.15 -1.28
CA LEU A 18 2.03 3.01 -1.75
C LEU A 18 2.42 4.44 -1.44
N CYS A 19 2.32 5.31 -2.44
CA CYS A 19 2.60 6.72 -2.28
C CYS A 19 1.39 7.51 -2.75
N ASP A 20 0.83 8.31 -1.87
CA ASP A 20 -0.25 9.22 -2.19
C ASP A 20 0.27 10.65 -2.03
N ASP A 21 0.57 11.29 -3.15
CA ASP A 21 1.16 12.61 -3.17
C ASP A 21 0.12 13.72 -3.32
N ASP A 22 -1.04 13.51 -2.76
CA ASP A 22 -2.12 14.48 -2.75
C ASP A 22 -1.72 15.68 -1.90
N ARG A 23 -1.48 16.80 -2.56
CA ARG A 23 -0.99 18.00 -1.88
C ARG A 23 -2.05 18.61 -0.98
N PRO A 24 -1.66 19.22 0.14
CA PRO A 24 -0.28 19.47 0.59
C PRO A 24 0.37 18.33 1.36
N ILE A 25 -0.32 17.22 1.59
CA ILE A 25 0.16 16.13 2.42
C ILE A 25 0.58 14.96 1.55
N ILE A 26 1.81 14.48 1.76
CA ILE A 26 2.31 13.28 1.11
C ILE A 26 2.21 12.13 2.11
N LYS A 27 1.49 11.07 1.73
CA LYS A 27 1.35 9.88 2.56
C LYS A 27 2.04 8.71 1.90
N MET A 28 2.85 7.99 2.66
CA MET A 28 3.55 6.82 2.18
C MET A 28 3.29 5.66 3.12
N GLU A 29 2.94 4.53 2.55
CA GLU A 29 2.70 3.31 3.29
C GLU A 29 3.48 2.18 2.63
N SER A 30 3.84 1.18 3.43
CA SER A 30 4.52 0.01 2.93
C SER A 30 4.23 -1.18 3.81
N GLY A 31 4.47 -2.38 3.28
CA GLY A 31 4.27 -3.59 4.03
C GLY A 31 4.92 -4.78 3.34
N GLN A 32 4.86 -5.93 4.02
CA GLN A 32 5.36 -7.17 3.47
C GLN A 32 4.59 -8.34 4.05
N ARG A 33 4.32 -9.34 3.20
CA ARG A 33 3.60 -10.55 3.59
C ARG A 33 4.18 -11.74 2.85
N PRO A 34 4.18 -12.93 3.49
CA PRO A 34 4.67 -14.14 2.81
C PRO A 34 3.78 -14.57 1.64
N ASP A 35 2.50 -14.24 1.67
CA ASP A 35 1.54 -14.62 0.62
C ASP A 35 1.13 -13.41 -0.20
N LEU A 36 1.04 -13.62 -1.52
CA LEU A 36 0.60 -12.58 -2.43
C LEU A 36 -0.79 -12.05 -2.07
N ARG A 37 -1.71 -12.95 -1.75
CA ARG A 37 -3.09 -12.56 -1.43
C ARG A 37 -3.13 -11.63 -0.23
N ASP A 38 -2.34 -11.94 0.81
CA ASP A 38 -2.28 -11.10 2.00
C ASP A 38 -1.69 -9.74 1.68
N ALA A 39 -0.65 -9.69 0.84
CA ALA A 39 -0.06 -8.42 0.43
C ALA A 39 -1.07 -7.58 -0.36
N MET A 40 -1.83 -8.21 -1.27
CA MET A 40 -2.85 -7.51 -2.04
C MET A 40 -3.96 -7.00 -1.14
N ASN A 41 -4.35 -7.76 -0.13
CA ASN A 41 -5.35 -7.31 0.85
C ASN A 41 -4.85 -6.11 1.63
N ASP A 42 -3.58 -6.10 2.02
CA ASP A 42 -2.99 -4.95 2.70
C ASP A 42 -3.06 -3.71 1.83
N VAL A 43 -2.70 -3.83 0.55
CA VAL A 43 -2.78 -2.71 -0.38
C VAL A 43 -4.22 -2.22 -0.51
N ALA A 44 -5.16 -3.14 -0.69
CA ALA A 44 -6.57 -2.78 -0.84
C ALA A 44 -7.10 -2.05 0.39
N ASN A 45 -6.77 -2.57 1.58
CA ASN A 45 -7.20 -1.95 2.83
C ASN A 45 -6.60 -0.56 3.00
N THR A 46 -5.34 -0.39 2.62
CA THR A 46 -4.66 0.90 2.71
C THR A 46 -5.28 1.90 1.75
N VAL A 47 -5.57 1.49 0.52
CA VAL A 47 -6.22 2.34 -0.47
C VAL A 47 -7.59 2.78 0.02
N GLU A 48 -8.38 1.85 0.54
CA GLU A 48 -9.70 2.17 1.07
C GLU A 48 -9.62 3.18 2.21
N TYR A 49 -8.67 2.97 3.13
CA TYR A 49 -8.47 3.88 4.24
C TYR A 49 -8.14 5.30 3.76
N LEU A 50 -7.25 5.42 2.79
CA LEU A 50 -6.85 6.73 2.27
C LEU A 50 -7.98 7.41 1.53
N ILE A 51 -8.78 6.66 0.77
CA ILE A 51 -9.93 7.21 0.05
C ILE A 51 -11.00 7.65 1.04
N ASP A 52 -11.31 6.83 2.03
CA ASP A 52 -12.32 7.17 3.04
C ASP A 52 -11.92 8.42 3.81
N THR A 53 -10.63 8.57 4.13
CA THR A 53 -10.15 9.76 4.82
C THR A 53 -10.37 11.01 3.97
N LYS A 54 -10.24 10.91 2.65
CA LYS A 54 -10.48 12.04 1.75
C LYS A 54 -11.96 12.37 1.62
N LEU A 55 -12.83 11.37 1.75
CA LEU A 55 -14.26 11.55 1.61
C LEU A 55 -14.92 12.15 2.84
N ILE A 56 -14.27 12.08 4.00
CA ILE A 56 -14.78 12.58 5.27
C ILE A 56 -14.33 14.03 5.48
N VAL A 57 -14.59 14.87 4.55
CA VAL A 57 -14.23 16.29 4.68
C VAL A 57 -15.46 17.12 4.94
#